data_83cba42d1c22806e2cf2c47a6d3ea5e5
#
_entry.id   83cba42d1c22806e2cf2c47a6d3ea5e5
#
_cell.length_a   1.000
_cell.length_b   1.000
_cell.length_c   1.000
_cell.angle_alpha   90.00
_cell.angle_beta   90.00
_cell.angle_gamma   90.00
#
_symmetry.space_group_name_H-M   'P 1'
#
loop_
_entity.id
_entity.type
_entity.pdbx_description
1 polymer ?
#
loop_
_entity_poly.entity_id
_entity_poly.type
_entity_poly.pdbx_seq_one_letter_code
_entity_poly.pdbx_strand_id
1 'polypeptide(L)'
;VIHLERESLNSLDTQQEISAQHVIGLRNAIDELREVSFEYLGVDDSYTRYVYPRGLHHLSAGWILDAWDPTRETHRSYRVDRMNNLVIGEKRPRVSIPSEPAPSTLTLTISSNARWICEDFESTVISEDAEMITCSLPIWNEEWILALLCDISADIIECPSEWMQRVSEYARSAMEIWEEAKMIRSEA
;
A
#
# COMPACT_ATOMS: atom_id res chain seq x y z
N VAL A 1 -27.34 1.95 22.67
CA VAL A 1 -26.87 2.51 21.37
C VAL A 1 -25.73 3.50 21.63
N ILE A 2 -25.91 4.49 22.52
CA ILE A 2 -24.91 5.54 22.82
C ILE A 2 -23.59 4.99 23.42
N HIS A 3 -23.63 3.85 24.11
CA HIS A 3 -22.42 3.26 24.72
C HIS A 3 -21.48 2.60 23.68
N LEU A 4 -22.04 1.96 22.66
CA LEU A 4 -21.28 1.33 21.58
C LEU A 4 -20.60 2.35 20.67
N GLU A 5 -21.22 3.51 20.42
CA GLU A 5 -20.61 4.58 19.62
C GLU A 5 -19.42 5.24 20.34
N ARG A 6 -19.48 5.35 21.67
CA ARG A 6 -18.41 5.95 22.47
C ARG A 6 -17.18 5.04 22.60
N GLU A 7 -17.36 3.73 22.65
CA GLU A 7 -16.27 2.75 22.63
C GLU A 7 -15.59 2.71 21.25
N SER A 8 -16.36 2.80 20.16
CA SER A 8 -15.83 2.85 18.80
C SER A 8 -15.02 4.13 18.52
N LEU A 9 -15.47 5.28 19.01
CA LEU A 9 -14.73 6.54 18.87
C LEU A 9 -13.43 6.52 19.67
N ASN A 10 -13.44 6.03 20.90
CA ASN A 10 -12.25 5.89 21.72
C ASN A 10 -11.23 4.92 21.11
N SER A 11 -11.68 3.84 20.46
CA SER A 11 -10.78 2.89 19.78
C SER A 11 -10.13 3.47 18.55
N LEU A 12 -10.84 4.29 17.78
CA LEU A 12 -10.30 4.99 16.59
C LEU A 12 -9.24 6.04 16.99
N ASP A 13 -9.51 6.85 18.02
CA ASP A 13 -8.55 7.83 18.52
C ASP A 13 -7.27 7.17 19.04
N THR A 14 -7.41 6.06 19.77
CA THR A 14 -6.24 5.29 20.26
C THR A 14 -5.43 4.68 19.12
N GLN A 15 -6.08 4.17 18.08
CA GLN A 15 -5.40 3.61 16.91
C GLN A 15 -4.63 4.69 16.14
N GLN A 16 -5.19 5.89 16.01
CA GLN A 16 -4.53 7.01 15.37
C GLN A 16 -3.30 7.51 16.17
N GLU A 17 -3.40 7.57 17.49
CA GLU A 17 -2.28 7.93 18.37
C GLU A 17 -1.15 6.89 18.29
N ILE A 18 -1.47 5.61 18.31
CA ILE A 18 -0.49 4.52 18.16
C ILE A 18 0.21 4.63 16.79
N SER A 19 -0.55 4.84 15.74
CA SER A 19 -0.02 5.00 14.39
C SER A 19 0.92 6.21 14.28
N ALA A 20 0.58 7.34 14.91
CA ALA A 20 1.43 8.52 14.95
C ALA A 20 2.76 8.26 15.70
N GLN A 21 2.72 7.55 16.83
CA GLN A 21 3.92 7.14 17.58
C GLN A 21 4.81 6.19 16.76
N HIS A 22 4.19 5.25 16.03
CA HIS A 22 4.93 4.35 15.13
C HIS A 22 5.64 5.13 14.02
N VAL A 23 4.98 6.11 13.41
CA VAL A 23 5.58 6.98 12.37
C VAL A 23 6.83 7.69 12.88
N ILE A 24 6.76 8.27 14.08
CA ILE A 24 7.90 8.95 14.71
C ILE A 24 9.05 7.97 14.99
N GLY A 25 8.72 6.80 15.59
CA GLY A 25 9.70 5.77 15.88
C GLY A 25 10.39 5.23 14.62
N LEU A 26 9.62 4.96 13.57
CA LEU A 26 10.15 4.48 12.29
C LEU A 26 11.04 5.51 11.61
N ARG A 27 10.68 6.81 11.64
CA ARG A 27 11.51 7.88 11.08
C ARG A 27 12.87 7.92 11.79
N ASN A 28 12.89 7.90 13.12
CA ASN A 28 14.12 7.86 13.89
C ASN A 28 14.95 6.60 13.58
N ALA A 29 14.31 5.44 13.43
CA ALA A 29 14.99 4.20 13.09
C ALA A 29 15.64 4.24 11.69
N ILE A 30 15.00 4.92 10.72
CA ILE A 30 15.58 5.16 9.39
C ILE A 30 16.81 6.04 9.49
N ASP A 31 16.70 7.18 10.18
CA ASP A 31 17.79 8.18 10.32
C ASP A 31 19.00 7.60 11.07
N GLU A 32 18.75 6.80 12.11
CA GLU A 32 19.78 6.16 12.92
C GLU A 32 20.29 4.82 12.36
N LEU A 33 19.74 4.36 11.24
CA LEU A 33 20.04 3.06 10.63
C LEU A 33 19.85 1.90 11.62
N ARG A 34 18.70 1.86 12.30
CA ARG A 34 18.34 0.80 13.25
C ARG A 34 17.43 -0.23 12.59
N GLU A 35 17.51 -1.45 13.07
CA GLU A 35 16.51 -2.47 12.76
C GLU A 35 15.23 -2.22 13.53
N VAL A 36 14.12 -2.74 13.04
CA VAL A 36 12.83 -2.69 13.74
C VAL A 36 12.17 -4.06 13.69
N SER A 37 11.42 -4.35 14.75
CA SER A 37 10.52 -5.50 14.76
C SER A 37 9.11 -5.06 15.14
N PHE A 38 8.12 -5.73 14.58
CA PHE A 38 6.71 -5.47 14.85
C PHE A 38 5.87 -6.71 14.53
N GLU A 39 4.70 -6.78 15.15
CA GLU A 39 3.66 -7.72 14.76
C GLU A 39 2.86 -7.12 13.62
N TYR A 40 2.72 -7.87 12.53
CA TYR A 40 1.99 -7.41 11.36
C TYR A 40 0.72 -8.23 11.18
N LEU A 41 -0.43 -7.54 11.15
CA LEU A 41 -1.72 -8.15 10.90
C LEU A 41 -1.83 -8.51 9.41
N GLY A 42 -1.67 -9.80 9.11
CA GLY A 42 -1.97 -10.37 7.80
C GLY A 42 -3.47 -10.61 7.60
N VAL A 43 -3.83 -11.25 6.50
CA VAL A 43 -5.23 -11.58 6.19
C VAL A 43 -5.72 -12.70 7.12
N ASP A 44 -4.87 -13.68 7.42
CA ASP A 44 -5.24 -14.89 8.20
C ASP A 44 -4.53 -14.99 9.55
N ASP A 45 -3.37 -14.34 9.74
CA ASP A 45 -2.54 -14.48 10.94
C ASP A 45 -1.71 -13.23 11.26
N SER A 46 -1.29 -13.10 12.52
CA SER A 46 -0.33 -12.11 12.98
C SER A 46 1.08 -12.69 12.98
N TYR A 47 2.02 -12.00 12.33
CA TYR A 47 3.40 -12.45 12.23
C TYR A 47 4.36 -11.39 12.78
N THR A 48 5.36 -11.81 13.56
CA THR A 48 6.47 -10.92 13.91
C THR A 48 7.38 -10.73 12.70
N ARG A 49 7.69 -9.48 12.37
CA ARG A 49 8.61 -9.08 11.30
C ARG A 49 9.84 -8.44 11.90
N TYR A 50 10.99 -8.75 11.33
CA TYR A 50 12.28 -8.12 11.61
C TYR A 50 12.77 -7.53 10.30
N VAL A 51 12.88 -6.20 10.24
CA VAL A 51 13.20 -5.51 8.99
C VAL A 51 14.16 -4.35 9.19
N TYR A 52 14.83 -3.97 8.12
CA TYR A 52 15.65 -2.76 8.06
C TYR A 52 14.85 -1.66 7.36
N PRO A 53 14.33 -0.67 8.09
CA PRO A 53 13.55 0.41 7.52
C PRO A 53 14.41 1.25 6.57
N ARG A 54 13.82 1.71 5.45
CA ARG A 54 14.49 2.48 4.40
C ARG A 54 13.79 3.78 4.06
N GLY A 55 12.49 3.75 3.96
CA GLY A 55 11.67 4.91 3.62
C GLY A 55 10.33 4.87 4.31
N LEU A 56 9.73 6.03 4.48
CA LEU A 56 8.41 6.20 5.06
C LEU A 56 7.64 7.21 4.21
N HIS A 57 6.55 6.75 3.59
CA HIS A 57 5.75 7.52 2.66
C HIS A 57 4.32 7.65 3.17
N HIS A 58 3.69 8.77 2.92
CA HIS A 58 2.27 8.96 3.19
C HIS A 58 1.50 8.91 1.87
N LEU A 59 0.61 7.95 1.74
CA LEU A 59 -0.30 7.82 0.62
C LEU A 59 -1.74 8.07 1.07
N SER A 60 -2.69 8.14 0.15
CA SER A 60 -4.13 8.27 0.47
C SER A 60 -4.62 7.16 1.43
N ALA A 61 -4.06 5.96 1.33
CA ALA A 61 -4.35 4.82 2.19
C ALA A 61 -3.65 4.85 3.57
N GLY A 62 -2.85 5.91 3.87
CA GLY A 62 -2.10 6.07 5.11
C GLY A 62 -0.59 5.91 4.96
N TRP A 63 0.11 5.78 6.09
CA TRP A 63 1.56 5.64 6.09
C TRP A 63 2.03 4.26 5.66
N ILE A 64 3.02 4.23 4.78
CA ILE A 64 3.67 3.03 4.27
C ILE A 64 5.15 3.07 4.66
N LEU A 65 5.63 1.99 5.24
CA LEU A 65 7.04 1.73 5.52
C LEU A 65 7.63 0.87 4.41
N ASP A 66 8.65 1.36 3.73
CA ASP A 66 9.50 0.55 2.87
C ASP A 66 10.69 0.03 3.65
N ALA A 67 10.93 -1.26 3.57
CA ALA A 67 11.94 -1.94 4.36
C ALA A 67 12.58 -3.11 3.59
N TRP A 68 13.78 -3.48 4.00
CA TRP A 68 14.42 -4.73 3.61
C TRP A 68 14.12 -5.80 4.65
N ASP A 69 13.56 -6.92 4.22
CA ASP A 69 13.35 -8.11 5.06
C ASP A 69 14.58 -9.04 4.90
N PRO A 70 15.48 -9.08 5.89
CA PRO A 70 16.70 -9.89 5.80
C PRO A 70 16.43 -11.39 5.84
N THR A 71 15.28 -11.81 6.38
CA THR A 71 14.91 -13.24 6.45
C THR A 71 14.46 -13.77 5.08
N ARG A 72 13.82 -12.90 4.29
CA ARG A 72 13.32 -13.22 2.95
C ARG A 72 14.21 -12.71 1.83
N GLU A 73 15.26 -11.94 2.19
CA GLU A 73 16.17 -11.29 1.24
C GLU A 73 15.42 -10.49 0.16
N THR A 74 14.41 -9.70 0.58
CA THR A 74 13.56 -8.95 -0.35
C THR A 74 13.14 -7.60 0.22
N HIS A 75 12.85 -6.65 -0.67
CA HIS A 75 12.18 -5.40 -0.32
C HIS A 75 10.69 -5.64 -0.07
N ARG A 76 10.13 -4.96 0.92
CA ARG A 76 8.72 -5.06 1.26
C ARG A 76 8.18 -3.73 1.78
N SER A 77 6.92 -3.48 1.45
CA SER A 77 6.17 -2.34 1.97
C SER A 77 5.15 -2.82 2.99
N TYR A 78 5.02 -2.07 4.08
CA TYR A 78 4.13 -2.39 5.19
C TYR A 78 3.27 -1.17 5.54
N ARG A 79 1.98 -1.35 5.68
CA ARG A 79 1.08 -0.31 6.22
C ARG A 79 1.33 -0.14 7.72
N VAL A 80 1.58 1.09 8.14
CA VAL A 80 1.90 1.40 9.55
C VAL A 80 0.71 1.17 10.48
N ASP A 81 -0.51 1.38 10.00
CA ASP A 81 -1.75 1.14 10.74
C ASP A 81 -2.05 -0.35 11.01
N ARG A 82 -1.32 -1.26 10.34
CA ARG A 82 -1.38 -2.73 10.57
C ARG A 82 -0.26 -3.24 11.46
N MET A 83 0.58 -2.36 11.98
CA MET A 83 1.68 -2.72 12.86
C MET A 83 1.26 -2.62 14.32
N ASN A 84 1.58 -3.64 15.09
CA ASN A 84 1.46 -3.64 16.55
C ASN A 84 2.82 -3.93 17.17
N ASN A 85 2.99 -3.55 18.43
CA ASN A 85 4.18 -3.87 19.23
C ASN A 85 5.50 -3.51 18.51
N LEU A 86 5.56 -2.28 17.93
CA LEU A 86 6.77 -1.79 17.28
C LEU A 86 7.91 -1.64 18.29
N VAL A 87 9.02 -2.31 18.02
CA VAL A 87 10.25 -2.23 18.80
C VAL A 87 11.38 -1.75 17.91
N ILE A 88 12.07 -0.69 18.37
CA ILE A 88 13.29 -0.20 17.72
C ILE A 88 14.46 -0.99 18.28
N GLY A 89 15.13 -1.75 17.41
CA GLY A 89 16.25 -2.61 17.77
C GLY A 89 17.61 -1.90 17.74
N GLU A 90 18.65 -2.67 17.53
CA GLU A 90 20.03 -2.18 17.47
C GLU A 90 20.35 -1.53 16.11
N LYS A 91 21.52 -0.92 16.01
CA LYS A 91 22.03 -0.45 14.72
C LYS A 91 22.21 -1.66 13.79
N ARG A 92 21.58 -1.59 12.61
CA ARG A 92 21.71 -2.65 11.63
C ARG A 92 23.16 -2.87 11.23
N PRO A 93 23.57 -4.12 10.94
CA PRO A 93 24.87 -4.40 10.37
C PRO A 93 25.07 -3.61 9.08
N ARG A 94 26.31 -3.25 8.74
CA ARG A 94 26.66 -2.67 7.44
C ARG A 94 26.57 -3.76 6.37
N VAL A 95 25.38 -4.25 6.12
CA VAL A 95 25.10 -5.19 5.02
C VAL A 95 24.86 -4.37 3.77
N SER A 96 25.44 -4.79 2.66
CA SER A 96 25.07 -4.27 1.35
C SER A 96 23.65 -4.76 1.05
N ILE A 97 22.67 -3.91 1.34
CA ILE A 97 21.30 -4.16 0.91
C ILE A 97 21.29 -3.90 -0.60
N PRO A 98 20.86 -4.86 -1.43
CA PRO A 98 20.71 -4.63 -2.85
C PRO A 98 19.92 -3.35 -3.08
N SER A 99 20.31 -2.53 -4.05
CA SER A 99 19.46 -1.43 -4.46
C SER A 99 18.14 -2.02 -4.98
N GLU A 100 17.04 -1.43 -4.56
CA GLU A 100 15.75 -1.80 -5.13
C GLU A 100 15.81 -1.57 -6.64
N PRO A 101 15.48 -2.57 -7.47
CA PRO A 101 15.39 -2.34 -8.90
C PRO A 101 14.36 -1.21 -9.11
N ALA A 102 14.67 -0.32 -10.05
CA ALA A 102 13.70 0.70 -10.43
C ALA A 102 12.36 0.01 -10.77
N PRO A 103 11.23 0.50 -10.27
CA PRO A 103 9.95 -0.11 -10.58
C PRO A 103 9.74 -0.10 -12.10
N SER A 104 9.14 -1.14 -12.61
CA SER A 104 8.58 -1.07 -13.95
C SER A 104 7.52 0.03 -13.98
N THR A 105 7.27 0.60 -15.13
CA THR A 105 6.31 1.69 -15.26
C THR A 105 5.15 1.31 -16.16
N LEU A 106 3.97 1.79 -15.83
CA LEU A 106 2.77 1.71 -16.63
C LEU A 106 2.45 3.09 -17.19
N THR A 107 2.48 3.24 -18.51
CA THR A 107 2.01 4.47 -19.17
C THR A 107 0.53 4.30 -19.52
N LEU A 108 -0.29 5.27 -19.11
CA LEU A 108 -1.72 5.32 -19.42
C LEU A 108 -2.18 6.76 -19.67
N THR A 109 -3.28 6.88 -20.41
CA THR A 109 -4.00 8.14 -20.61
C THR A 109 -5.32 8.08 -19.84
N ILE A 110 -5.53 9.05 -18.98
CA ILE A 110 -6.71 9.16 -18.11
C ILE A 110 -7.45 10.47 -18.35
N SER A 111 -8.72 10.52 -17.99
CA SER A 111 -9.48 11.77 -18.00
C SER A 111 -8.95 12.75 -16.94
N SER A 112 -9.17 14.05 -17.14
CA SER A 112 -8.80 15.07 -16.16
C SER A 112 -9.47 14.89 -14.79
N ASN A 113 -10.58 14.14 -14.69
CA ASN A 113 -11.23 13.80 -13.42
C ASN A 113 -10.35 12.93 -12.52
N ALA A 114 -9.50 12.09 -13.13
CA ALA A 114 -8.58 11.22 -12.41
C ALA A 114 -7.21 11.87 -12.15
N ARG A 115 -7.07 13.19 -12.27
CA ARG A 115 -5.81 13.93 -12.04
C ARG A 115 -5.17 13.63 -10.69
N TRP A 116 -5.98 13.36 -9.67
CA TRP A 116 -5.52 13.02 -8.32
C TRP A 116 -4.51 11.85 -8.30
N ILE A 117 -4.58 10.94 -9.29
CA ILE A 117 -3.61 9.84 -9.42
C ILE A 117 -2.19 10.38 -9.61
N CYS A 118 -2.07 11.45 -10.39
CA CYS A 118 -0.77 12.08 -10.64
C CYS A 118 -0.23 12.82 -9.42
N GLU A 119 -1.09 13.21 -8.49
CA GLU A 119 -0.74 13.94 -7.27
C GLU A 119 -0.46 13.00 -6.10
N ASP A 120 -1.23 11.89 -6.00
CA ASP A 120 -1.14 10.95 -4.88
C ASP A 120 -0.07 9.86 -5.06
N PHE A 121 0.31 9.58 -6.31
CA PHE A 121 1.32 8.57 -6.62
C PHE A 121 2.50 9.22 -7.34
N GLU A 122 3.72 8.74 -7.10
CA GLU A 122 4.96 9.23 -7.72
C GLU A 122 4.94 9.04 -9.24
N SER A 123 3.94 9.60 -9.91
CA SER A 123 3.77 9.52 -11.35
C SER A 123 4.54 10.60 -12.07
N THR A 124 4.92 10.32 -13.31
CA THR A 124 5.48 11.33 -14.21
C THR A 124 4.42 11.71 -15.24
N VAL A 125 3.97 12.97 -15.21
CA VAL A 125 3.10 13.50 -16.27
C VAL A 125 3.92 13.66 -17.54
N ILE A 126 3.49 13.00 -18.62
CA ILE A 126 4.13 13.03 -19.94
C ILE A 126 3.53 14.14 -20.79
N SER A 127 2.19 14.22 -20.79
CA SER A 127 1.43 15.28 -21.46
C SER A 127 0.10 15.51 -20.74
N GLU A 128 -0.40 16.74 -20.82
CA GLU A 128 -1.66 17.12 -20.21
C GLU A 128 -2.35 18.17 -21.08
N ASP A 129 -3.66 18.02 -21.27
CA ASP A 129 -4.53 19.04 -21.83
C ASP A 129 -5.80 19.21 -20.97
N ALA A 130 -6.82 19.91 -21.47
CA ALA A 130 -8.02 20.22 -20.71
C ALA A 130 -8.89 18.97 -20.40
N GLU A 131 -8.76 17.89 -21.16
CA GLU A 131 -9.65 16.72 -21.10
C GLU A 131 -8.92 15.47 -20.64
N MET A 132 -7.61 15.35 -20.93
CA MET A 132 -6.86 14.12 -20.68
C MET A 132 -5.44 14.37 -20.19
N ILE A 133 -4.92 13.40 -19.48
CA ILE A 133 -3.56 13.37 -18.93
C ILE A 133 -2.91 12.06 -19.30
N THR A 134 -1.76 12.09 -19.97
CA THR A 134 -0.92 10.92 -20.16
C THR A 134 0.16 10.92 -19.09
N CYS A 135 0.21 9.87 -18.30
CA CYS A 135 1.17 9.73 -17.20
C CYS A 135 1.83 8.34 -17.18
N SER A 136 2.98 8.28 -16.53
CA SER A 136 3.71 7.05 -16.26
C SER A 136 3.66 6.79 -14.74
N LEU A 137 3.04 5.69 -14.34
CA LEU A 137 2.92 5.24 -12.95
C LEU A 137 3.99 4.21 -12.64
N PRO A 138 4.70 4.30 -11.49
CA PRO A 138 5.59 3.26 -11.04
C PRO A 138 4.78 2.05 -10.54
N ILE A 139 5.21 0.85 -10.92
CA ILE A 139 4.59 -0.41 -10.50
C ILE A 139 5.42 -1.00 -9.36
N TRP A 140 5.13 -0.61 -8.13
CA TRP A 140 5.74 -1.16 -6.93
C TRP A 140 5.10 -2.49 -6.52
N ASN A 141 3.80 -2.62 -6.75
CA ASN A 141 3.02 -3.81 -6.46
C ASN A 141 1.96 -3.99 -7.55
N GLU A 142 1.98 -5.15 -8.19
CA GLU A 142 1.14 -5.46 -9.32
C GLU A 142 -0.35 -5.60 -8.93
N GLU A 143 -0.63 -6.24 -7.81
CA GLU A 143 -2.00 -6.40 -7.29
C GLU A 143 -2.63 -5.05 -6.95
N TRP A 144 -1.83 -4.15 -6.37
CA TRP A 144 -2.26 -2.78 -6.09
C TRP A 144 -2.59 -2.00 -7.36
N ILE A 145 -1.74 -2.10 -8.40
CA ILE A 145 -1.99 -1.43 -9.69
C ILE A 145 -3.26 -1.97 -10.35
N LEU A 146 -3.51 -3.28 -10.28
CA LEU A 146 -4.74 -3.88 -10.82
C LEU A 146 -5.99 -3.36 -10.09
N ALA A 147 -5.94 -3.25 -8.76
CA ALA A 147 -7.02 -2.66 -7.98
C ALA A 147 -7.26 -1.19 -8.35
N LEU A 148 -6.19 -0.38 -8.47
CA LEU A 148 -6.29 1.01 -8.90
C LEU A 148 -6.94 1.12 -10.27
N LEU A 149 -6.50 0.33 -11.25
CA LEU A 149 -7.06 0.36 -12.60
C LEU A 149 -8.54 -0.06 -12.64
N CYS A 150 -8.97 -0.96 -11.75
CA CYS A 150 -10.39 -1.27 -11.58
C CYS A 150 -11.17 -0.05 -11.07
N ASP A 151 -10.66 0.62 -10.05
CA ASP A 151 -11.33 1.77 -9.43
C ASP A 151 -11.50 2.94 -10.40
N ILE A 152 -10.49 3.18 -11.24
CA ILE A 152 -10.50 4.29 -12.21
C ILE A 152 -10.96 3.87 -13.61
N SER A 153 -11.51 2.68 -13.77
CA SER A 153 -11.80 2.11 -15.08
C SER A 153 -12.66 3.02 -16.00
N ALA A 154 -13.55 3.83 -15.41
CA ALA A 154 -14.38 4.79 -16.12
C ALA A 154 -13.59 6.01 -16.65
N ASP A 155 -12.43 6.31 -16.05
CA ASP A 155 -11.57 7.43 -16.39
C ASP A 155 -10.37 7.05 -17.27
N ILE A 156 -10.18 5.78 -17.56
CA ILE A 156 -9.11 5.30 -18.44
C ILE A 156 -9.52 5.55 -19.91
N ILE A 157 -8.73 6.37 -20.60
CA ILE A 157 -8.91 6.64 -22.04
C ILE A 157 -8.04 5.67 -22.85
N GLU A 158 -6.75 5.50 -22.45
CA GLU A 158 -5.84 4.56 -23.09
C GLU A 158 -5.03 3.83 -22.02
N CYS A 159 -4.93 2.51 -22.19
CA CYS A 159 -4.10 1.63 -21.38
C CYS A 159 -3.59 0.49 -22.25
N PRO A 160 -2.35 0.00 -22.06
CA PRO A 160 -1.85 -1.15 -22.80
C PRO A 160 -2.77 -2.36 -22.68
N SER A 161 -3.05 -3.02 -23.79
CA SER A 161 -4.03 -4.13 -23.88
C SER A 161 -3.72 -5.29 -22.92
N GLU A 162 -2.45 -5.54 -22.67
CA GLU A 162 -1.98 -6.53 -21.69
C GLU A 162 -2.53 -6.22 -20.28
N TRP A 163 -2.47 -4.96 -19.85
CA TRP A 163 -2.99 -4.54 -18.55
C TRP A 163 -4.51 -4.59 -18.49
N MET A 164 -5.18 -4.20 -19.56
CA MET A 164 -6.66 -4.29 -19.62
C MET A 164 -7.16 -5.73 -19.51
N GLN A 165 -6.45 -6.68 -20.12
CA GLN A 165 -6.77 -8.11 -19.97
C GLN A 165 -6.60 -8.55 -18.50
N ARG A 166 -5.49 -8.21 -17.85
CA ARG A 166 -5.21 -8.56 -16.45
C ARG A 166 -6.20 -7.93 -15.47
N VAL A 167 -6.58 -6.67 -15.71
CA VAL A 167 -7.63 -6.00 -14.93
C VAL A 167 -8.96 -6.75 -15.05
N SER A 168 -9.33 -7.20 -16.26
CA SER A 168 -10.55 -7.97 -16.47
C SER A 168 -10.54 -9.32 -15.75
N GLU A 169 -9.40 -10.00 -15.71
CA GLU A 169 -9.20 -11.25 -14.98
C GLU A 169 -9.28 -11.03 -13.46
N TYR A 170 -8.61 -9.98 -12.96
CA TYR A 170 -8.62 -9.59 -11.55
C TYR A 170 -10.04 -9.26 -11.08
N ALA A 171 -10.78 -8.43 -11.83
CA ALA A 171 -12.16 -8.06 -11.50
C ALA A 171 -13.09 -9.28 -11.49
N ARG A 172 -12.93 -10.21 -12.43
CA ARG A 172 -13.72 -11.45 -12.48
C ARG A 172 -13.47 -12.31 -11.25
N SER A 173 -12.21 -12.53 -10.88
CA SER A 173 -11.86 -13.30 -9.69
C SER A 173 -12.41 -12.68 -8.41
N ALA A 174 -12.37 -11.36 -8.30
CA ALA A 174 -12.94 -10.64 -7.15
C ALA A 174 -14.47 -10.82 -7.06
N MET A 175 -15.17 -10.81 -8.19
CA MET A 175 -16.63 -11.07 -8.26
C MET A 175 -16.98 -12.50 -7.86
N GLU A 176 -16.22 -13.49 -8.34
CA GLU A 176 -16.42 -14.90 -7.98
C GLU A 176 -16.30 -15.13 -6.46
N ILE A 177 -15.27 -14.60 -5.85
CA ILE A 177 -15.05 -14.66 -4.39
C ILE A 177 -16.22 -14.00 -3.63
N TRP A 178 -16.70 -12.85 -4.13
CA TRP A 178 -17.81 -12.14 -3.50
C TRP A 178 -19.14 -12.91 -3.61
N GLU A 179 -19.41 -13.55 -4.74
CA GLU A 179 -20.60 -14.36 -4.95
C GLU A 179 -20.59 -15.61 -4.07
N GLU A 180 -19.44 -16.29 -3.94
CA GLU A 180 -19.27 -17.43 -3.02
C GLU A 180 -19.52 -17.01 -1.55
N ALA A 181 -18.93 -15.90 -1.12
CA ALA A 181 -19.12 -15.37 0.22
C ALA A 181 -20.58 -14.97 0.51
N LYS A 182 -21.31 -14.52 -0.50
CA LYS A 182 -22.74 -14.20 -0.39
C LYS A 182 -23.59 -15.47 -0.28
N MET A 183 -23.26 -16.53 -1.00
CA MET A 183 -23.98 -17.81 -0.90
C MET A 183 -23.84 -18.43 0.49
N ILE A 184 -22.62 -18.45 1.05
CA ILE A 184 -22.34 -18.95 2.40
C ILE A 184 -23.17 -18.20 3.46
N ARG A 185 -23.33 -16.87 3.31
CA ARG A 185 -24.13 -16.06 4.25
C ARG A 185 -25.64 -16.26 4.11
N SER A 186 -26.12 -16.77 2.97
CA SER A 186 -27.55 -17.00 2.77
C SER A 186 -28.00 -18.38 3.27
N GLU A 187 -27.06 -19.28 3.56
CA GLU A 187 -27.31 -20.63 4.08
C GLU A 187 -27.14 -20.73 5.61
N ALA A 188 -26.66 -19.67 6.27
CA ALA A 188 -26.45 -19.58 7.72
C ALA A 188 -27.57 -18.79 8.41
#